data_6c8bfdef1140c46a820b1ff7dc5c96c9
#
_entry.id   6c8bfdef1140c46a820b1ff7dc5c96c9
#
_cell.length_a   1.000
_cell.length_b   1.000
_cell.length_c   1.000
_cell.angle_alpha   90.00
_cell.angle_beta   90.00
_cell.angle_gamma   90.00
#
_symmetry.space_group_name_H-M   'P 1'
#
loop_
_entity.id
_entity.type
_entity.pdbx_description
1 polymer ?
#
loop_
_entity_poly.entity_id
_entity_poly.type
_entity_poly.pdbx_seq_one_letter_code
_entity_poly.pdbx_strand_id
1 'polypeptide(L)'
;MRRLRIPAIVASGMLLLTACGTQGGASGEASTDATPLQEVGEGEGELNLVIWTGYAEDGSNDPAYDWVTPFEEETGCEVNTQDGTDSANMVQLMQTGEYDGVSASGDATLRLIAGGEVDPINPDLIPNYANIFEGLKLQPHNSVDGVPYGVPHGRGANVLLYNTEEFAEAPTSWDVVWEADSPAAGAISVYNSAIYIADAALYLMKHNPDLGITNPYELDDAQFEAVLDLLRQQNEIIGQYWGTAAEQIESYAAGDMTAGTSWQYQANQLTDSPVAATLPEEGSTGWSDTWMISSKAAHPNCMYLWMDHMASPETSAMATVWFGEAPTSEAACEAAEELSPGHCETFHATDEAYFDQVWYWTTPQKECGDDRGAVCKDFGEWTNAWTEITGS
;
A
#
# COMPACT_ATOMS: atom_id res chain seq x y z
N MET A 1 37.87 50.34 42.82
CA MET A 1 38.16 51.65 42.20
C MET A 1 38.97 51.40 40.97
N ARG A 2 38.43 51.63 39.83
CA ARG A 2 38.95 52.21 38.58
C ARG A 2 37.94 51.90 37.46
N ARG A 3 37.23 52.96 37.11
CA ARG A 3 36.36 53.02 35.93
C ARG A 3 37.22 53.16 34.69
N LEU A 4 36.93 52.42 33.64
CA LEU A 4 37.44 52.73 32.32
C LEU A 4 36.26 52.80 31.35
N ARG A 5 36.28 53.88 30.57
CA ARG A 5 35.22 54.39 29.70
C ARG A 5 35.30 53.75 28.33
N ILE A 6 34.11 53.51 27.77
CA ILE A 6 33.86 53.12 26.38
C ILE A 6 33.94 54.36 25.48
N PRO A 7 34.42 54.30 24.26
CA PRO A 7 33.94 55.20 23.21
C PRO A 7 32.98 54.49 22.28
N ALA A 8 31.84 55.16 22.04
CA ALA A 8 30.88 54.84 21.02
C ALA A 8 31.43 55.18 19.63
N ILE A 9 31.24 54.27 18.68
CA ILE A 9 31.37 54.56 17.25
C ILE A 9 29.99 54.38 16.62
N VAL A 10 29.45 55.48 16.12
CA VAL A 10 28.27 55.56 15.26
C VAL A 10 28.74 55.26 13.86
N ALA A 11 28.12 54.25 13.24
CA ALA A 11 28.18 54.09 11.79
C ALA A 11 26.75 53.91 11.28
N SER A 12 26.31 54.95 10.55
CA SER A 12 25.08 54.96 9.71
C SER A 12 25.28 54.07 8.51
N GLY A 13 24.24 53.35 8.10
CA GLY A 13 24.29 52.72 6.81
C GLY A 13 23.11 51.83 6.46
N MET A 14 22.20 52.39 5.71
CA MET A 14 21.33 51.80 4.68
C MET A 14 20.32 50.72 5.05
N LEU A 15 19.07 51.15 5.10
CA LEU A 15 17.88 50.32 4.84
C LEU A 15 17.94 49.78 3.40
N LEU A 16 17.94 48.45 3.28
CA LEU A 16 17.50 47.74 2.08
C LEU A 16 16.20 47.01 2.44
N LEU A 17 15.11 47.56 1.90
CA LEU A 17 13.82 46.90 1.80
C LEU A 17 13.98 45.69 0.86
N THR A 18 13.92 44.48 1.38
CA THR A 18 13.68 43.29 0.56
C THR A 18 12.27 42.82 0.78
N ALA A 19 11.60 42.69 -0.34
CA ALA A 19 10.21 42.33 -0.52
C ALA A 19 9.88 40.97 0.11
N CYS A 20 8.67 40.83 0.66
CA CYS A 20 8.00 39.60 0.95
C CYS A 20 7.93 38.74 -0.33
N GLY A 21 8.68 37.67 -0.38
CA GLY A 21 8.46 36.59 -1.30
C GLY A 21 7.35 35.72 -0.73
N THR A 22 6.26 35.62 -1.43
CA THR A 22 5.23 34.60 -1.29
C THR A 22 5.89 33.22 -1.38
N GLN A 23 5.75 32.41 -0.35
CA GLN A 23 5.99 30.96 -0.44
C GLN A 23 4.96 30.39 -1.41
N GLY A 24 5.35 30.21 -2.66
CA GLY A 24 4.70 29.33 -3.59
C GLY A 24 5.02 27.91 -3.16
N GLY A 25 4.01 27.11 -2.90
CA GLY A 25 4.15 25.67 -2.75
C GLY A 25 4.82 25.11 -4.02
N ALA A 26 6.00 24.55 -3.87
CA ALA A 26 6.62 23.77 -4.92
C ALA A 26 5.81 22.48 -5.03
N SER A 27 5.03 22.34 -6.09
CA SER A 27 4.69 21.05 -6.65
C SER A 27 6.04 20.45 -7.10
N GLY A 28 6.55 19.48 -6.32
CA GLY A 28 7.75 18.74 -6.71
C GLY A 28 7.41 17.93 -7.95
N GLU A 29 7.91 18.37 -9.10
CA GLU A 29 8.07 17.44 -10.23
C GLU A 29 9.05 16.36 -9.76
N ALA A 30 8.65 15.08 -9.91
CA ALA A 30 9.52 13.94 -9.64
C ALA A 30 10.85 14.18 -10.38
N SER A 31 11.96 14.06 -9.64
CA SER A 31 13.29 14.21 -10.22
C SER A 31 13.53 13.06 -11.20
N THR A 32 13.31 13.28 -12.48
CA THR A 32 13.59 12.32 -13.55
C THR A 32 15.10 12.15 -13.83
N ASP A 33 15.95 12.80 -13.05
CA ASP A 33 17.41 12.75 -13.21
C ASP A 33 18.08 11.60 -12.42
N ALA A 34 17.32 10.86 -11.59
CA ALA A 34 17.85 9.69 -10.88
C ALA A 34 18.17 8.57 -11.89
N THR A 35 19.39 8.09 -11.85
CA THR A 35 19.85 7.01 -12.75
C THR A 35 19.88 5.72 -11.94
N PRO A 36 19.13 4.68 -12.35
CA PRO A 36 19.16 3.39 -11.66
C PRO A 36 20.55 2.77 -11.68
N LEU A 37 20.84 1.87 -10.76
CA LEU A 37 22.08 1.12 -10.71
C LEU A 37 22.34 0.45 -12.08
N GLN A 38 23.59 0.43 -12.53
CA GLN A 38 23.99 -0.13 -13.83
C GLN A 38 24.66 -1.50 -13.71
N GLU A 39 25.13 -1.86 -12.53
CA GLU A 39 25.81 -3.13 -12.22
C GLU A 39 25.61 -3.43 -10.74
N VAL A 40 25.27 -4.67 -10.38
CA VAL A 40 25.25 -5.14 -9.00
C VAL A 40 26.62 -5.68 -8.66
N GLY A 41 27.25 -5.12 -7.62
CA GLY A 41 28.53 -5.55 -7.07
C GLY A 41 28.37 -6.58 -5.95
N GLU A 42 29.46 -6.74 -5.18
CA GLU A 42 29.37 -7.47 -3.91
C GLU A 42 28.49 -6.67 -2.90
N GLY A 43 27.77 -7.38 -2.02
CA GLY A 43 26.99 -6.75 -0.99
C GLY A 43 27.85 -5.91 -0.04
N GLU A 44 27.29 -4.82 0.45
CA GLU A 44 27.99 -3.87 1.34
C GLU A 44 28.04 -4.38 2.80
N GLY A 45 27.40 -5.49 3.11
CA GLY A 45 27.44 -6.17 4.41
C GLY A 45 26.28 -5.85 5.34
N GLU A 46 25.41 -4.93 4.97
CA GLU A 46 24.23 -4.54 5.76
C GLU A 46 23.07 -4.14 4.83
N LEU A 47 21.84 -4.35 5.29
CA LEU A 47 20.62 -3.93 4.59
C LEU A 47 19.58 -3.47 5.61
N ASN A 48 19.19 -2.20 5.55
CA ASN A 48 18.22 -1.60 6.48
C ASN A 48 16.89 -1.35 5.77
N LEU A 49 15.82 -2.01 6.20
CA LEU A 49 14.53 -2.03 5.54
C LEU A 49 13.41 -1.47 6.41
N VAL A 50 12.50 -0.71 5.80
CA VAL A 50 11.16 -0.45 6.34
C VAL A 50 10.21 -1.48 5.73
N ILE A 51 9.51 -2.24 6.59
CA ILE A 51 8.67 -3.35 6.14
C ILE A 51 7.29 -3.35 6.80
N TRP A 52 6.36 -4.06 6.19
CA TRP A 52 5.19 -4.55 6.90
C TRP A 52 5.59 -5.74 7.78
N THR A 53 4.98 -5.85 8.97
CA THR A 53 5.21 -7.00 9.85
C THR A 53 4.96 -8.31 9.10
N GLY A 54 5.92 -9.22 9.13
CA GLY A 54 5.85 -10.50 8.44
C GLY A 54 6.44 -10.52 7.03
N TYR A 55 7.06 -9.41 6.55
CA TYR A 55 7.67 -9.36 5.21
C TYR A 55 9.17 -9.71 5.19
N ALA A 56 9.76 -10.00 6.34
CA ALA A 56 11.15 -10.47 6.46
C ALA A 56 11.27 -11.42 7.66
N GLU A 57 10.98 -12.69 7.41
CA GLU A 57 11.02 -13.75 8.44
C GLU A 57 12.38 -14.45 8.45
N ASP A 58 12.94 -14.60 9.65
CA ASP A 58 14.22 -15.24 9.95
C ASP A 58 14.07 -16.61 10.63
N GLY A 59 12.87 -17.20 10.58
CA GLY A 59 12.55 -18.46 11.23
C GLY A 59 12.31 -18.38 12.74
N SER A 60 12.41 -17.18 13.33
CA SER A 60 12.20 -17.02 14.79
C SER A 60 10.73 -17.18 15.20
N ASN A 61 9.80 -16.80 14.33
CA ASN A 61 8.37 -16.98 14.52
C ASN A 61 7.92 -18.41 14.20
N ASP A 62 8.35 -18.94 13.06
CA ASP A 62 8.14 -20.32 12.64
C ASP A 62 9.37 -20.79 11.82
N PRO A 63 10.11 -21.81 12.27
CA PRO A 63 11.28 -22.32 11.57
C PRO A 63 11.04 -22.85 10.15
N ALA A 64 9.79 -23.03 9.73
CA ALA A 64 9.42 -23.40 8.37
C ALA A 64 9.45 -22.20 7.40
N TYR A 65 9.44 -20.98 7.94
CA TYR A 65 9.40 -19.73 7.19
C TYR A 65 10.63 -18.90 7.55
N ASP A 66 11.71 -19.11 6.82
CA ASP A 66 12.98 -18.42 6.96
C ASP A 66 13.54 -18.15 5.56
N TRP A 67 13.47 -16.90 5.12
CA TRP A 67 14.09 -16.46 3.87
C TRP A 67 15.15 -15.39 4.11
N VAL A 68 15.26 -14.86 5.33
CA VAL A 68 16.28 -13.88 5.70
C VAL A 68 17.62 -14.57 5.92
N THR A 69 17.70 -15.62 6.74
CA THR A 69 18.97 -16.31 7.05
C THR A 69 19.69 -16.82 5.79
N PRO A 70 19.02 -17.51 4.84
CA PRO A 70 19.67 -17.92 3.59
C PRO A 70 20.19 -16.76 2.75
N PHE A 71 19.46 -15.65 2.70
CA PHE A 71 19.90 -14.43 2.00
C PHE A 71 21.18 -13.85 2.62
N GLU A 72 21.23 -13.74 3.95
CA GLU A 72 22.40 -13.25 4.69
C GLU A 72 23.63 -14.15 4.47
N GLU A 73 23.42 -15.48 4.53
CA GLU A 73 24.49 -16.46 4.31
C GLU A 73 25.06 -16.42 2.88
N GLU A 74 24.20 -16.20 1.88
CA GLU A 74 24.60 -16.15 0.47
C GLU A 74 25.28 -14.84 0.09
N THR A 75 24.75 -13.71 0.57
CA THR A 75 25.14 -12.38 0.11
C THR A 75 26.09 -11.66 1.07
N GLY A 76 26.11 -12.05 2.34
CA GLY A 76 26.78 -11.34 3.41
C GLY A 76 26.13 -10.02 3.82
N CYS A 77 24.89 -9.75 3.38
CA CYS A 77 24.10 -8.58 3.73
C CYS A 77 23.25 -8.90 4.97
N GLU A 78 23.64 -8.42 6.17
CA GLU A 78 22.85 -8.52 7.40
C GLU A 78 21.58 -7.68 7.30
N VAL A 79 20.40 -8.30 7.49
CA VAL A 79 19.08 -7.65 7.31
C VAL A 79 18.60 -7.08 8.63
N ASN A 80 18.43 -5.76 8.68
CA ASN A 80 17.83 -5.04 9.79
C ASN A 80 16.47 -4.48 9.37
N THR A 81 15.43 -4.69 10.15
CA THR A 81 14.08 -4.29 9.82
C THR A 81 13.49 -3.30 10.81
N GLN A 82 12.66 -2.40 10.28
CA GLN A 82 11.80 -1.51 11.03
C GLN A 82 10.37 -1.68 10.52
N ASP A 83 9.48 -2.15 11.40
CA ASP A 83 8.06 -2.25 11.06
C ASP A 83 7.44 -0.86 10.89
N GLY A 84 6.76 -0.66 9.77
CA GLY A 84 5.85 0.45 9.58
C GLY A 84 4.48 0.16 10.21
N THR A 85 3.87 1.16 10.82
CA THR A 85 2.54 1.03 11.41
C THR A 85 1.41 1.25 10.42
N ASP A 86 1.67 2.08 9.41
CA ASP A 86 0.77 2.42 8.31
C ASP A 86 1.57 3.08 7.17
N SER A 87 0.94 3.27 6.01
CA SER A 87 1.57 3.89 4.83
C SER A 87 2.13 5.29 5.09
N ALA A 88 1.52 6.09 5.95
CA ALA A 88 2.02 7.42 6.27
C ALA A 88 3.28 7.35 7.12
N ASN A 89 3.33 6.44 8.08
CA ASN A 89 4.51 6.17 8.89
C ASN A 89 5.67 5.64 8.04
N MET A 90 5.42 4.72 7.09
CA MET A 90 6.45 4.23 6.17
C MET A 90 7.08 5.37 5.35
N VAL A 91 6.26 6.29 4.83
CA VAL A 91 6.77 7.48 4.13
C VAL A 91 7.63 8.35 5.06
N GLN A 92 7.22 8.56 6.32
CA GLN A 92 7.99 9.33 7.29
C GLN A 92 9.33 8.65 7.63
N LEU A 93 9.36 7.34 7.80
CA LEU A 93 10.58 6.58 8.05
C LEU A 93 11.57 6.73 6.89
N MET A 94 11.10 6.58 5.65
CA MET A 94 11.95 6.75 4.46
C MET A 94 12.51 8.17 4.31
N GLN A 95 11.77 9.20 4.73
CA GLN A 95 12.25 10.59 4.72
C GLN A 95 13.44 10.83 5.65
N THR A 96 13.66 9.98 6.65
CA THR A 96 14.84 10.07 7.52
C THR A 96 16.15 9.83 6.76
N GLY A 97 16.09 9.02 5.68
CA GLY A 97 17.25 8.61 4.89
C GLY A 97 18.14 7.60 5.62
N GLU A 98 17.62 6.90 6.62
CA GLU A 98 18.36 5.89 7.42
C GLU A 98 18.18 4.48 6.86
N TYR A 99 17.28 4.29 5.87
CA TYR A 99 16.93 2.98 5.31
C TYR A 99 17.34 2.85 3.84
N ASP A 100 17.68 1.64 3.45
CA ASP A 100 18.08 1.29 2.08
C ASP A 100 16.90 0.96 1.18
N GLY A 101 15.81 0.49 1.76
CA GLY A 101 14.61 0.13 1.02
C GLY A 101 13.34 0.07 1.87
N VAL A 102 12.23 -0.11 1.18
CA VAL A 102 10.89 -0.18 1.78
C VAL A 102 10.02 -1.16 1.01
N SER A 103 9.15 -1.90 1.71
CA SER A 103 8.00 -2.57 1.10
C SER A 103 6.77 -1.66 1.26
N ALA A 104 6.32 -1.01 0.18
CA ALA A 104 5.28 0.00 0.27
C ALA A 104 4.02 -0.41 -0.49
N SER A 105 2.85 -0.13 0.11
CA SER A 105 1.55 -0.26 -0.56
C SER A 105 1.31 0.88 -1.54
N GLY A 106 0.44 0.66 -2.53
CA GLY A 106 0.25 1.58 -3.65
C GLY A 106 -0.20 2.99 -3.28
N ASP A 107 -0.84 3.17 -2.14
CA ASP A 107 -1.21 4.49 -1.61
C ASP A 107 -0.01 5.30 -1.08
N ALA A 108 1.13 4.64 -0.81
CA ALA A 108 2.39 5.28 -0.39
C ALA A 108 3.40 5.43 -1.55
N THR A 109 3.41 4.52 -2.52
CA THR A 109 4.48 4.42 -3.53
C THR A 109 4.68 5.70 -4.34
N LEU A 110 3.61 6.29 -4.89
CA LEU A 110 3.74 7.54 -5.65
C LEU A 110 4.14 8.74 -4.77
N ARG A 111 3.82 8.71 -3.48
CA ARG A 111 4.28 9.74 -2.52
C ARG A 111 5.79 9.65 -2.30
N LEU A 112 6.31 8.43 -2.20
CA LEU A 112 7.76 8.18 -2.09
C LEU A 112 8.48 8.60 -3.37
N ILE A 113 7.93 8.28 -4.55
CA ILE A 113 8.48 8.68 -5.85
C ILE A 113 8.44 10.20 -6.00
N ALA A 114 7.30 10.84 -5.78
CA ALA A 114 7.14 12.29 -5.89
C ALA A 114 7.97 13.06 -4.86
N GLY A 115 8.19 12.48 -3.69
CA GLY A 115 9.06 13.03 -2.64
C GLY A 115 10.55 12.89 -2.94
N GLY A 116 10.92 12.09 -3.96
CA GLY A 116 12.33 11.78 -4.27
C GLY A 116 13.00 10.91 -3.20
N GLU A 117 12.21 10.14 -2.46
CA GLU A 117 12.72 9.26 -1.40
C GLU A 117 13.15 7.89 -1.94
N VAL A 118 12.71 7.52 -3.14
CA VAL A 118 13.06 6.28 -3.83
C VAL A 118 13.54 6.56 -5.25
N ASP A 119 14.41 5.70 -5.74
CA ASP A 119 14.98 5.76 -7.09
C ASP A 119 14.33 4.73 -8.03
N PRO A 120 14.34 4.97 -9.35
CA PRO A 120 13.96 3.97 -10.32
C PRO A 120 14.90 2.75 -10.25
N ILE A 121 14.36 1.57 -10.55
CA ILE A 121 15.14 0.35 -10.62
C ILE A 121 15.57 0.02 -12.05
N ASN A 122 16.63 -0.79 -12.19
CA ASN A 122 17.01 -1.43 -13.44
C ASN A 122 16.59 -2.92 -13.40
N PRO A 123 15.48 -3.30 -14.03
CA PRO A 123 15.00 -4.68 -14.01
C PRO A 123 15.97 -5.71 -14.61
N ASP A 124 16.87 -5.28 -15.51
CA ASP A 124 17.88 -6.17 -16.10
C ASP A 124 18.91 -6.67 -15.07
N LEU A 125 18.99 -6.02 -13.91
CA LEU A 125 19.83 -6.41 -12.78
C LEU A 125 19.10 -7.31 -11.75
N ILE A 126 17.84 -7.62 -12.00
CA ILE A 126 16.96 -8.42 -11.14
C ILE A 126 16.44 -9.60 -11.97
N PRO A 127 17.21 -10.69 -12.13
CA PRO A 127 16.85 -11.81 -13.01
C PRO A 127 15.45 -12.35 -12.81
N ASN A 128 14.98 -12.45 -11.55
CA ASN A 128 13.67 -12.98 -11.22
C ASN A 128 12.52 -12.02 -11.58
N TYR A 129 12.80 -10.72 -11.84
CA TYR A 129 11.80 -9.78 -12.33
C TYR A 129 11.16 -10.23 -13.65
N ALA A 130 11.90 -10.96 -14.47
CA ALA A 130 11.39 -11.49 -15.72
C ALA A 130 10.22 -12.47 -15.54
N ASN A 131 10.18 -13.17 -14.41
CA ASN A 131 9.16 -14.18 -14.09
C ASN A 131 7.85 -13.58 -13.57
N ILE A 132 7.88 -12.33 -13.09
CA ILE A 132 6.70 -11.65 -12.52
C ILE A 132 5.62 -11.50 -13.59
N PHE A 133 4.36 -11.72 -13.23
CA PHE A 133 3.19 -11.52 -14.09
C PHE A 133 3.20 -10.12 -14.71
N GLU A 134 2.93 -10.02 -16.01
CA GLU A 134 2.91 -8.74 -16.72
C GLU A 134 1.89 -7.74 -16.12
N GLY A 135 0.77 -8.26 -15.61
CA GLY A 135 -0.25 -7.46 -14.93
C GLY A 135 0.20 -6.83 -13.58
N LEU A 136 1.40 -7.13 -13.08
CA LEU A 136 1.99 -6.52 -11.87
C LEU A 136 3.13 -5.55 -12.19
N LYS A 137 3.70 -5.64 -13.38
CA LYS A 137 4.79 -4.77 -13.84
C LYS A 137 4.23 -3.45 -14.35
N LEU A 138 4.96 -2.36 -14.14
CA LEU A 138 4.65 -1.03 -14.69
C LEU A 138 3.21 -0.57 -14.43
N GLN A 139 2.68 -0.92 -13.27
CA GLN A 139 1.36 -0.48 -12.85
C GLN A 139 1.39 1.00 -12.39
N PRO A 140 0.26 1.70 -12.38
CA PRO A 140 0.20 3.10 -11.94
C PRO A 140 0.79 3.35 -10.54
N HIS A 141 0.76 2.36 -9.66
CA HIS A 141 1.28 2.47 -8.29
C HIS A 141 2.78 2.18 -8.18
N ASN A 142 3.42 1.53 -9.15
CA ASN A 142 4.84 1.16 -9.07
C ASN A 142 5.70 1.68 -10.22
N SER A 143 5.16 2.56 -11.07
CA SER A 143 5.87 3.15 -12.21
C SER A 143 5.43 4.58 -12.49
N VAL A 144 6.32 5.37 -13.07
CA VAL A 144 6.02 6.71 -13.58
C VAL A 144 6.60 6.82 -14.97
N ASP A 145 5.79 7.25 -15.95
CA ASP A 145 6.18 7.37 -17.36
C ASP A 145 6.82 6.10 -17.96
N GLY A 146 6.36 4.93 -17.52
CA GLY A 146 6.88 3.64 -17.95
C GLY A 146 8.23 3.25 -17.35
N VAL A 147 8.70 3.97 -16.34
CA VAL A 147 9.93 3.67 -15.58
C VAL A 147 9.55 2.96 -14.29
N PRO A 148 10.03 1.74 -14.03
CA PRO A 148 9.72 0.99 -12.80
C PRO A 148 10.48 1.55 -11.60
N TYR A 149 9.81 1.57 -10.45
CA TYR A 149 10.39 2.02 -9.17
C TYR A 149 10.48 0.90 -8.14
N GLY A 150 10.17 -0.32 -8.50
CA GLY A 150 10.32 -1.43 -7.56
C GLY A 150 9.86 -2.77 -8.10
N VAL A 151 9.90 -3.76 -7.21
CA VAL A 151 9.58 -5.17 -7.45
C VAL A 151 8.34 -5.54 -6.66
N PRO A 152 7.25 -6.01 -7.29
CA PRO A 152 6.07 -6.49 -6.60
C PRO A 152 6.39 -7.63 -5.61
N HIS A 153 5.84 -7.54 -4.39
CA HIS A 153 5.99 -8.56 -3.35
C HIS A 153 4.94 -9.67 -3.47
N GLY A 154 3.70 -9.29 -3.65
CA GLY A 154 2.53 -10.14 -3.79
C GLY A 154 1.35 -9.31 -4.27
N ARG A 155 0.15 -9.89 -4.27
CA ARG A 155 -1.09 -9.16 -4.55
C ARG A 155 -2.28 -9.75 -3.80
N GLY A 156 -3.26 -8.90 -3.50
CA GLY A 156 -4.51 -9.32 -2.90
C GLY A 156 -5.67 -8.40 -3.25
N ALA A 157 -6.88 -8.92 -3.15
CA ALA A 157 -8.12 -8.15 -3.29
C ALA A 157 -8.72 -7.88 -1.91
N ASN A 158 -9.40 -6.75 -1.77
CA ASN A 158 -10.37 -6.59 -0.70
C ASN A 158 -11.58 -7.46 -1.01
N VAL A 159 -11.97 -8.31 -0.08
CA VAL A 159 -13.10 -9.22 -0.23
C VAL A 159 -14.23 -8.83 0.71
N LEU A 160 -15.45 -9.18 0.33
CA LEU A 160 -16.59 -9.10 1.24
C LEU A 160 -16.57 -10.33 2.15
N LEU A 161 -16.20 -10.13 3.42
CA LEU A 161 -16.30 -11.14 4.47
C LEU A 161 -17.72 -11.08 5.06
N TYR A 162 -18.39 -12.23 5.19
CA TYR A 162 -19.76 -12.28 5.69
C TYR A 162 -20.00 -13.52 6.58
N ASN A 163 -20.93 -13.40 7.51
CA ASN A 163 -21.35 -14.50 8.37
C ASN A 163 -22.37 -15.38 7.64
N THR A 164 -22.08 -16.66 7.47
CA THR A 164 -22.90 -17.63 6.72
C THR A 164 -24.16 -18.07 7.47
N GLU A 165 -24.28 -17.79 8.77
CA GLU A 165 -25.52 -18.03 9.51
C GLU A 165 -26.51 -16.88 9.36
N GLU A 166 -26.03 -15.65 9.08
CA GLU A 166 -26.86 -14.47 8.85
C GLU A 166 -27.23 -14.33 7.35
N PHE A 167 -26.32 -14.72 6.45
CA PHE A 167 -26.54 -14.70 5.01
C PHE A 167 -26.59 -16.13 4.48
N ALA A 168 -27.81 -16.62 4.23
CA ALA A 168 -28.05 -17.99 3.72
C ALA A 168 -27.49 -18.22 2.29
N GLU A 169 -27.34 -17.14 1.51
CA GLU A 169 -26.69 -17.10 0.21
C GLU A 169 -25.57 -16.05 0.27
N ALA A 170 -24.48 -16.30 -0.45
CA ALA A 170 -23.37 -15.34 -0.51
C ALA A 170 -23.88 -13.99 -1.08
N PRO A 171 -23.61 -12.85 -0.43
CA PRO A 171 -23.89 -11.55 -1.00
C PRO A 171 -23.14 -11.38 -2.33
N THR A 172 -23.83 -10.88 -3.35
CA THR A 172 -23.24 -10.65 -4.68
C THR A 172 -22.86 -9.19 -4.94
N SER A 173 -23.21 -8.30 -4.03
CA SER A 173 -22.99 -6.86 -4.13
C SER A 173 -22.43 -6.31 -2.81
N TRP A 174 -21.68 -5.22 -2.91
CA TRP A 174 -21.26 -4.42 -1.76
C TRP A 174 -22.42 -3.65 -1.08
N ASP A 175 -23.67 -3.73 -1.59
CA ASP A 175 -24.88 -3.14 -0.97
C ASP A 175 -24.93 -3.42 0.53
N VAL A 176 -24.54 -4.62 0.95
CA VAL A 176 -24.59 -5.07 2.34
C VAL A 176 -23.69 -4.26 3.29
N VAL A 177 -22.72 -3.50 2.77
CA VAL A 177 -21.88 -2.61 3.58
C VAL A 177 -22.15 -1.13 3.32
N TRP A 178 -22.88 -0.78 2.24
CA TRP A 178 -23.12 0.61 1.85
C TRP A 178 -24.53 1.11 2.13
N GLU A 179 -25.55 0.25 2.01
CA GLU A 179 -26.94 0.70 2.08
C GLU A 179 -27.43 0.86 3.54
N ALA A 180 -28.18 1.95 3.78
CA ALA A 180 -28.65 2.29 5.12
C ALA A 180 -29.62 1.25 5.72
N ASP A 181 -30.30 0.47 4.88
CA ASP A 181 -31.21 -0.60 5.30
C ASP A 181 -30.56 -2.00 5.26
N SER A 182 -29.22 -2.04 5.23
CA SER A 182 -28.46 -3.29 5.28
C SER A 182 -28.90 -4.18 6.46
N PRO A 183 -29.06 -5.48 6.23
CA PRO A 183 -29.29 -6.43 7.31
C PRO A 183 -28.12 -6.52 8.29
N ALA A 184 -26.92 -6.10 7.91
CA ALA A 184 -25.72 -6.06 8.74
C ALA A 184 -25.55 -4.71 9.49
N ALA A 185 -26.48 -3.75 9.38
CA ALA A 185 -26.34 -2.44 10.00
C ALA A 185 -26.03 -2.52 11.50
N GLY A 186 -24.98 -1.83 11.94
CA GLY A 186 -24.45 -1.88 13.31
C GLY A 186 -23.48 -3.03 13.58
N ALA A 187 -23.30 -3.96 12.64
CA ALA A 187 -22.35 -5.08 12.69
C ALA A 187 -21.49 -5.16 11.42
N ILE A 188 -21.21 -4.03 10.79
CA ILE A 188 -20.35 -3.89 9.62
C ILE A 188 -18.95 -3.53 10.08
N SER A 189 -17.93 -4.23 9.54
CA SER A 189 -16.52 -4.03 9.83
C SER A 189 -15.74 -3.64 8.59
N VAL A 190 -15.10 -2.46 8.58
CA VAL A 190 -14.30 -1.98 7.45
C VAL A 190 -12.94 -1.46 7.91
N TYR A 191 -11.92 -1.47 7.03
CA TYR A 191 -10.58 -1.01 7.43
C TYR A 191 -10.49 0.51 7.60
N ASN A 192 -9.72 0.92 8.60
CA ASN A 192 -9.53 2.32 8.99
C ASN A 192 -8.38 2.96 8.19
N SER A 193 -8.65 3.36 6.97
CA SER A 193 -7.66 4.06 6.14
C SER A 193 -8.33 5.00 5.14
N ALA A 194 -7.71 6.14 4.86
CA ALA A 194 -8.21 7.09 3.88
C ALA A 194 -8.36 6.48 2.47
N ILE A 195 -7.58 5.44 2.14
CA ILE A 195 -7.69 4.76 0.85
C ILE A 195 -9.06 4.07 0.66
N TYR A 196 -9.78 3.78 1.77
CA TYR A 196 -11.13 3.23 1.73
C TYR A 196 -12.15 4.13 1.00
N ILE A 197 -11.85 5.41 0.81
CA ILE A 197 -12.64 6.32 -0.03
C ILE A 197 -12.76 5.77 -1.46
N ALA A 198 -11.75 5.04 -1.95
CA ALA A 198 -11.79 4.41 -3.27
C ALA A 198 -12.82 3.27 -3.34
N ASP A 199 -13.07 2.55 -2.24
CA ASP A 199 -14.10 1.49 -2.19
C ASP A 199 -15.50 2.09 -2.37
N ALA A 200 -15.76 3.24 -1.74
CA ALA A 200 -17.00 3.98 -1.94
C ALA A 200 -17.13 4.52 -3.36
N ALA A 201 -16.03 5.00 -3.95
CA ALA A 201 -16.00 5.47 -5.33
C ALA A 201 -16.28 4.32 -6.31
N LEU A 202 -15.67 3.15 -6.10
CA LEU A 202 -15.90 1.95 -6.90
C LEU A 202 -17.36 1.51 -6.86
N TYR A 203 -17.97 1.50 -5.67
CA TYR A 203 -19.40 1.22 -5.52
C TYR A 203 -20.26 2.20 -6.34
N LEU A 204 -19.97 3.51 -6.25
CA LEU A 204 -20.69 4.53 -6.99
C LEU A 204 -20.46 4.47 -8.51
N MET A 205 -19.32 3.99 -8.98
CA MET A 205 -19.08 3.76 -10.41
C MET A 205 -20.16 2.82 -11.02
N LYS A 206 -20.62 1.85 -10.25
CA LYS A 206 -21.63 0.88 -10.67
C LYS A 206 -23.04 1.37 -10.41
N HIS A 207 -23.31 1.92 -9.22
CA HIS A 207 -24.66 2.25 -8.74
C HIS A 207 -25.12 3.67 -9.09
N ASN A 208 -24.17 4.58 -9.41
CA ASN A 208 -24.47 5.95 -9.86
C ASN A 208 -23.59 6.36 -11.04
N PRO A 209 -23.73 5.72 -12.21
CA PRO A 209 -22.89 5.99 -13.39
C PRO A 209 -23.00 7.42 -13.91
N ASP A 210 -24.06 8.17 -13.57
CA ASP A 210 -24.21 9.58 -13.95
C ASP A 210 -23.14 10.50 -13.31
N LEU A 211 -22.45 10.04 -12.26
CA LEU A 211 -21.30 10.75 -11.69
C LEU A 211 -20.08 10.73 -12.63
N GLY A 212 -20.03 9.81 -13.59
CA GLY A 212 -18.94 9.72 -14.56
C GLY A 212 -17.59 9.36 -13.93
N ILE A 213 -17.56 8.70 -12.76
CA ILE A 213 -16.31 8.17 -12.16
C ILE A 213 -15.79 7.06 -13.06
N THR A 214 -14.56 7.19 -13.57
CA THR A 214 -13.89 6.21 -14.43
C THR A 214 -12.68 5.56 -13.76
N ASN A 215 -12.15 6.21 -12.72
CA ASN A 215 -11.05 5.72 -11.90
C ASN A 215 -11.38 6.06 -10.42
N PRO A 216 -11.45 5.08 -9.51
CA PRO A 216 -11.83 5.32 -8.12
C PRO A 216 -10.84 6.18 -7.34
N TYR A 217 -9.62 6.37 -7.85
CA TYR A 217 -8.57 7.20 -7.24
C TYR A 217 -8.48 8.62 -7.82
N GLU A 218 -9.26 8.94 -8.85
CA GLU A 218 -9.20 10.21 -9.59
C GLU A 218 -10.55 10.94 -9.52
N LEU A 219 -10.86 11.48 -8.35
CA LEU A 219 -12.15 12.11 -8.07
C LEU A 219 -12.04 13.64 -8.12
N ASP A 220 -12.85 14.29 -8.96
CA ASP A 220 -13.03 15.73 -8.92
C ASP A 220 -13.90 16.18 -7.72
N ASP A 221 -14.10 17.49 -7.55
CA ASP A 221 -14.88 18.05 -6.43
C ASP A 221 -16.28 17.43 -6.30
N ALA A 222 -17.01 17.26 -7.40
CA ALA A 222 -18.37 16.78 -7.36
C ALA A 222 -18.45 15.26 -7.11
N GLN A 223 -17.55 14.51 -7.71
CA GLN A 223 -17.41 13.07 -7.50
C GLN A 223 -16.98 12.78 -6.06
N PHE A 224 -15.99 13.52 -5.55
CA PHE A 224 -15.49 13.36 -4.19
C PHE A 224 -16.58 13.63 -3.15
N GLU A 225 -17.33 14.73 -3.25
CA GLU A 225 -18.43 15.02 -2.34
C GLU A 225 -19.52 13.93 -2.38
N ALA A 226 -19.86 13.40 -3.54
CA ALA A 226 -20.81 12.29 -3.63
C ALA A 226 -20.32 11.02 -2.94
N VAL A 227 -19.02 10.74 -3.05
CA VAL A 227 -18.36 9.62 -2.35
C VAL A 227 -18.36 9.86 -0.83
N LEU A 228 -18.04 11.08 -0.38
CA LEU A 228 -18.06 11.41 1.04
C LEU A 228 -19.49 11.36 1.63
N ASP A 229 -20.52 11.70 0.85
CA ASP A 229 -21.91 11.58 1.30
C ASP A 229 -22.29 10.10 1.53
N LEU A 230 -21.83 9.19 0.67
CA LEU A 230 -22.02 7.74 0.87
C LEU A 230 -21.27 7.25 2.13
N LEU A 231 -20.04 7.70 2.35
CA LEU A 231 -19.27 7.36 3.55
C LEU A 231 -19.90 7.89 4.83
N ARG A 232 -20.46 9.11 4.82
CA ARG A 232 -21.21 9.67 5.97
C ARG A 232 -22.45 8.84 6.27
N GLN A 233 -23.16 8.36 5.25
CA GLN A 233 -24.30 7.45 5.41
C GLN A 233 -23.83 6.11 6.00
N GLN A 234 -22.77 5.53 5.47
CA GLN A 234 -22.21 4.27 5.97
C GLN A 234 -21.75 4.40 7.43
N ASN A 235 -21.15 5.51 7.81
CA ASN A 235 -20.68 5.75 9.19
C ASN A 235 -21.80 5.63 10.24
N GLU A 236 -23.06 5.86 9.86
CA GLU A 236 -24.21 5.69 10.75
C GLU A 236 -24.55 4.21 11.06
N ILE A 237 -24.04 3.29 10.23
CA ILE A 237 -24.33 1.85 10.30
C ILE A 237 -23.10 0.98 10.55
N ILE A 238 -21.89 1.56 10.61
CA ILE A 238 -20.66 0.86 10.92
C ILE A 238 -20.65 0.40 12.38
N GLY A 239 -20.22 -0.84 12.61
CA GLY A 239 -19.95 -1.40 13.93
C GLY A 239 -18.47 -1.27 14.33
N GLN A 240 -17.56 -1.36 13.35
CA GLN A 240 -16.11 -1.33 13.60
C GLN A 240 -15.34 -0.74 12.41
N TYR A 241 -14.40 0.17 12.72
CA TYR A 241 -13.26 0.48 11.87
C TYR A 241 -12.05 -0.27 12.41
N TRP A 242 -11.52 -1.25 11.67
CA TRP A 242 -10.37 -2.04 12.11
C TRP A 242 -9.06 -1.47 11.58
N GLY A 243 -8.05 -1.40 12.44
CA GLY A 243 -6.71 -0.95 12.08
C GLY A 243 -5.73 -2.09 11.81
N THR A 244 -6.00 -3.28 12.35
CA THR A 244 -5.19 -4.48 12.15
C THR A 244 -6.06 -5.68 11.81
N ALA A 245 -5.50 -6.65 11.08
CA ALA A 245 -6.20 -7.90 10.75
C ALA A 245 -6.66 -8.64 12.02
N ALA A 246 -5.85 -8.61 13.09
CA ALA A 246 -6.16 -9.26 14.37
C ALA A 246 -7.44 -8.69 15.01
N GLU A 247 -7.62 -7.37 14.99
CA GLU A 247 -8.84 -6.72 15.53
C GLU A 247 -10.10 -7.20 14.80
N GLN A 248 -10.04 -7.33 13.48
CA GLN A 248 -11.17 -7.83 12.70
C GLN A 248 -11.42 -9.32 12.97
N ILE A 249 -10.37 -10.15 13.01
CA ILE A 249 -10.48 -11.58 13.32
C ILE A 249 -11.14 -11.78 14.69
N GLU A 250 -10.70 -11.05 15.72
CA GLU A 250 -11.26 -11.13 17.06
C GLU A 250 -12.76 -10.77 17.08
N SER A 251 -13.17 -9.71 16.37
CA SER A 251 -14.57 -9.26 16.34
C SER A 251 -15.50 -10.25 15.62
N TYR A 252 -15.03 -10.86 14.52
CA TYR A 252 -15.78 -11.91 13.83
C TYR A 252 -15.84 -13.22 14.64
N ALA A 253 -14.73 -13.61 15.27
CA ALA A 253 -14.68 -14.79 16.15
C ALA A 253 -15.60 -14.62 17.38
N ALA A 254 -15.78 -13.41 17.88
CA ALA A 254 -16.72 -13.09 18.94
C ALA A 254 -18.20 -13.08 18.48
N GLY A 255 -18.46 -13.02 17.17
CA GLY A 255 -19.78 -12.88 16.60
C GLY A 255 -20.35 -11.46 16.66
N ASP A 256 -19.47 -10.46 16.86
CA ASP A 256 -19.89 -9.05 16.95
C ASP A 256 -20.11 -8.43 15.56
N MET A 257 -19.45 -8.97 14.50
CA MET A 257 -19.52 -8.48 13.13
C MET A 257 -20.17 -9.50 12.21
N THR A 258 -20.91 -9.00 11.22
CA THR A 258 -21.73 -9.81 10.31
C THR A 258 -21.29 -9.69 8.85
N ALA A 259 -20.86 -8.51 8.41
CA ALA A 259 -20.34 -8.27 7.06
C ALA A 259 -19.27 -7.19 7.10
N GLY A 260 -18.40 -7.14 6.06
CA GLY A 260 -17.40 -6.08 5.99
C GLY A 260 -16.37 -6.27 4.89
N THR A 261 -15.56 -5.25 4.69
CA THR A 261 -14.37 -5.36 3.86
C THR A 261 -13.25 -6.05 4.62
N SER A 262 -12.58 -6.98 3.97
CA SER A 262 -11.56 -7.82 4.59
C SER A 262 -10.53 -8.25 3.54
N TRP A 263 -9.48 -8.91 3.97
CA TRP A 263 -8.57 -9.62 3.09
C TRP A 263 -8.84 -11.12 3.18
N GLN A 264 -8.45 -11.90 2.20
CA GLN A 264 -8.60 -13.36 2.21
C GLN A 264 -7.90 -13.98 3.42
N TYR A 265 -6.81 -13.36 3.88
CA TYR A 265 -6.09 -13.77 5.09
C TYR A 265 -6.99 -13.91 6.32
N GLN A 266 -7.83 -12.90 6.63
CA GLN A 266 -8.71 -12.97 7.81
C GLN A 266 -9.74 -14.12 7.66
N ALA A 267 -10.31 -14.29 6.47
CA ALA A 267 -11.22 -15.40 6.21
C ALA A 267 -10.57 -16.77 6.49
N ASN A 268 -9.31 -16.92 6.08
CA ASN A 268 -8.54 -18.15 6.27
C ASN A 268 -8.16 -18.40 7.74
N GLN A 269 -8.01 -17.35 8.54
CA GLN A 269 -7.77 -17.47 9.99
C GLN A 269 -9.04 -17.83 10.79
N LEU A 270 -10.23 -17.56 10.25
CA LEU A 270 -11.52 -17.74 10.91
C LEU A 270 -12.13 -19.14 10.66
N THR A 271 -11.31 -20.19 10.61
CA THR A 271 -11.71 -21.56 10.28
C THR A 271 -12.78 -22.16 11.18
N ASP A 272 -12.83 -21.71 12.44
CA ASP A 272 -13.80 -22.17 13.45
C ASP A 272 -15.06 -21.25 13.52
N SER A 273 -15.12 -20.20 12.70
CA SER A 273 -16.23 -19.25 12.67
C SER A 273 -17.09 -19.46 11.41
N PRO A 274 -18.41 -19.19 11.49
CA PRO A 274 -19.30 -19.36 10.34
C PRO A 274 -19.17 -18.19 9.36
N VAL A 275 -17.99 -18.02 8.75
CA VAL A 275 -17.73 -16.93 7.80
C VAL A 275 -17.31 -17.47 6.44
N ALA A 276 -17.53 -16.67 5.41
CA ALA A 276 -17.00 -16.89 4.07
C ALA A 276 -16.65 -15.55 3.42
N ALA A 277 -15.78 -15.59 2.42
CA ALA A 277 -15.40 -14.43 1.63
C ALA A 277 -15.90 -14.57 0.19
N THR A 278 -16.21 -13.44 -0.45
CA THR A 278 -16.61 -13.37 -1.86
C THR A 278 -16.11 -12.06 -2.49
N LEU A 279 -15.92 -12.07 -3.81
CA LEU A 279 -15.71 -10.85 -4.59
C LEU A 279 -17.06 -10.43 -5.18
N PRO A 280 -17.60 -9.25 -4.80
CA PRO A 280 -18.86 -8.75 -5.35
C PRO A 280 -18.80 -8.39 -6.85
N GLU A 281 -19.96 -8.25 -7.49
CA GLU A 281 -20.09 -7.97 -8.92
C GLU A 281 -19.53 -6.60 -9.35
N GLU A 282 -19.40 -5.67 -8.44
CA GLU A 282 -18.78 -4.37 -8.67
C GLU A 282 -17.27 -4.49 -8.86
N GLY A 283 -16.68 -5.61 -8.51
CA GLY A 283 -15.25 -5.76 -8.31
C GLY A 283 -14.81 -5.25 -6.95
N SER A 284 -13.52 -4.97 -6.80
CA SER A 284 -12.95 -4.55 -5.53
C SER A 284 -11.74 -3.64 -5.72
N THR A 285 -11.35 -2.92 -4.69
CA THR A 285 -9.99 -2.44 -4.56
C THR A 285 -9.07 -3.55 -4.04
N GLY A 286 -7.75 -3.36 -4.16
CA GLY A 286 -6.79 -4.35 -3.69
C GLY A 286 -5.38 -3.77 -3.63
N TRP A 287 -4.43 -4.57 -3.23
CA TRP A 287 -3.04 -4.13 -3.11
C TRP A 287 -2.08 -5.01 -3.92
N SER A 288 -0.95 -4.42 -4.26
CA SER A 288 0.25 -5.11 -4.72
C SER A 288 1.44 -4.34 -4.18
N ASP A 289 1.93 -4.76 -3.04
CA ASP A 289 3.02 -4.07 -2.35
C ASP A 289 4.31 -4.18 -3.15
N THR A 290 5.17 -3.18 -3.02
CA THR A 290 6.33 -3.02 -3.89
C THR A 290 7.60 -2.80 -3.07
N TRP A 291 8.63 -3.60 -3.29
CA TRP A 291 9.98 -3.38 -2.78
C TRP A 291 10.65 -2.27 -3.57
N MET A 292 10.96 -1.16 -2.91
CA MET A 292 11.54 0.03 -3.53
C MET A 292 12.88 0.36 -2.89
N ILE A 293 13.82 0.84 -3.69
CA ILE A 293 15.16 1.28 -3.22
C ILE A 293 15.13 2.76 -2.83
N SER A 294 15.71 3.08 -1.68
CA SER A 294 15.89 4.46 -1.22
C SER A 294 16.81 5.24 -2.16
N SER A 295 16.46 6.49 -2.46
CA SER A 295 17.37 7.42 -3.16
C SER A 295 18.64 7.76 -2.35
N LYS A 296 18.65 7.39 -1.07
CA LYS A 296 19.76 7.61 -0.13
C LYS A 296 20.37 6.30 0.35
N ALA A 297 20.06 5.17 -0.34
CA ALA A 297 20.54 3.85 0.07
C ALA A 297 22.06 3.84 0.26
N ALA A 298 22.50 3.46 1.45
CA ALA A 298 23.91 3.26 1.74
C ALA A 298 24.40 1.90 1.19
N HIS A 299 23.48 0.95 1.01
CA HIS A 299 23.75 -0.42 0.62
C HIS A 299 22.96 -0.83 -0.63
N PRO A 300 23.14 -0.13 -1.79
CA PRO A 300 22.33 -0.36 -2.99
C PRO A 300 22.52 -1.74 -3.61
N ASN A 301 23.70 -2.37 -3.50
CA ASN A 301 23.89 -3.73 -4.00
C ASN A 301 23.09 -4.73 -3.16
N CYS A 302 23.15 -4.62 -1.82
CA CYS A 302 22.35 -5.47 -0.93
C CYS A 302 20.84 -5.32 -1.23
N MET A 303 20.37 -4.09 -1.54
CA MET A 303 18.95 -3.88 -1.87
C MET A 303 18.55 -4.52 -3.21
N TYR A 304 19.41 -4.46 -4.24
CA TYR A 304 19.14 -5.16 -5.51
C TYR A 304 19.16 -6.68 -5.35
N LEU A 305 20.12 -7.20 -4.58
CA LEU A 305 20.17 -8.63 -4.24
C LEU A 305 18.91 -9.07 -3.47
N TRP A 306 18.42 -8.23 -2.55
CA TRP A 306 17.17 -8.48 -1.82
C TRP A 306 15.95 -8.50 -2.74
N MET A 307 15.83 -7.53 -3.65
CA MET A 307 14.73 -7.48 -4.61
C MET A 307 14.70 -8.72 -5.51
N ASP A 308 15.87 -9.22 -5.95
CA ASP A 308 15.95 -10.45 -6.74
C ASP A 308 15.61 -11.69 -5.90
N HIS A 309 16.10 -11.73 -4.66
CA HIS A 309 15.80 -12.79 -3.71
C HIS A 309 14.30 -12.89 -3.43
N MET A 310 13.64 -11.76 -3.12
CA MET A 310 12.20 -11.71 -2.86
C MET A 310 11.35 -12.10 -4.08
N ALA A 311 11.84 -11.83 -5.30
CA ALA A 311 11.19 -12.21 -6.55
C ALA A 311 11.49 -13.66 -6.97
N SER A 312 12.39 -14.38 -6.27
CA SER A 312 12.66 -15.79 -6.57
C SER A 312 11.43 -16.65 -6.27
N PRO A 313 11.20 -17.72 -7.02
CA PRO A 313 10.04 -18.60 -6.82
C PRO A 313 9.91 -19.10 -5.38
N GLU A 314 11.00 -19.54 -4.79
CA GLU A 314 11.04 -20.16 -3.47
C GLU A 314 10.74 -19.14 -2.37
N THR A 315 11.37 -17.95 -2.43
CA THR A 315 11.17 -16.89 -1.42
C THR A 315 9.78 -16.27 -1.57
N SER A 316 9.36 -15.95 -2.79
CA SER A 316 8.01 -15.42 -3.04
C SER A 316 6.93 -16.40 -2.56
N ALA A 317 7.12 -17.72 -2.76
CA ALA A 317 6.20 -18.73 -2.25
C ALA A 317 6.14 -18.73 -0.70
N MET A 318 7.29 -18.74 -0.02
CA MET A 318 7.32 -18.69 1.45
C MET A 318 6.67 -17.44 2.00
N ALA A 319 7.02 -16.27 1.46
CA ALA A 319 6.51 -14.99 1.92
C ALA A 319 4.99 -14.87 1.71
N THR A 320 4.49 -15.25 0.54
CA THR A 320 3.07 -15.14 0.23
C THR A 320 2.21 -16.19 0.94
N VAL A 321 2.73 -17.40 1.19
CA VAL A 321 2.05 -18.40 2.04
C VAL A 321 2.01 -17.94 3.50
N TRP A 322 3.11 -17.38 4.02
CA TRP A 322 3.18 -16.87 5.37
C TRP A 322 2.20 -15.71 5.59
N PHE A 323 2.23 -14.73 4.70
CA PHE A 323 1.40 -13.53 4.82
C PHE A 323 -0.07 -13.78 4.44
N GLY A 324 -0.35 -14.70 3.52
CA GLY A 324 -1.69 -15.00 3.02
C GLY A 324 -2.11 -14.10 1.86
N GLU A 325 -1.36 -14.16 0.76
CA GLU A 325 -1.62 -13.41 -0.47
C GLU A 325 -1.22 -14.20 -1.73
N ALA A 326 -1.56 -13.69 -2.90
CA ALA A 326 -1.21 -14.32 -4.16
C ALA A 326 0.26 -14.07 -4.53
N PRO A 327 1.04 -15.12 -4.89
CA PRO A 327 2.39 -14.98 -5.44
C PRO A 327 2.44 -14.17 -6.73
N THR A 328 3.61 -13.63 -7.05
CA THR A 328 3.83 -12.75 -8.19
C THR A 328 4.14 -13.45 -9.50
N SER A 329 4.34 -14.78 -9.50
CA SER A 329 4.72 -15.54 -10.69
C SER A 329 4.14 -16.97 -10.69
N GLU A 330 4.06 -17.58 -11.87
CA GLU A 330 3.61 -18.97 -12.01
C GLU A 330 4.55 -19.95 -11.28
N ALA A 331 5.87 -19.71 -11.37
CA ALA A 331 6.85 -20.55 -10.67
C ALA A 331 6.76 -20.42 -9.14
N ALA A 332 6.51 -19.21 -8.62
CA ALA A 332 6.26 -19.02 -7.19
C ALA A 332 4.95 -19.68 -6.76
N CYS A 333 3.95 -19.69 -7.63
CA CYS A 333 2.70 -20.40 -7.39
C CYS A 333 2.93 -21.92 -7.29
N GLU A 334 3.70 -22.52 -8.21
CA GLU A 334 4.06 -23.93 -8.14
C GLU A 334 4.79 -24.28 -6.82
N ALA A 335 5.72 -23.43 -6.38
CA ALA A 335 6.42 -23.60 -5.11
C ALA A 335 5.49 -23.42 -3.89
N ALA A 336 4.54 -22.49 -3.94
CA ALA A 336 3.56 -22.26 -2.88
C ALA A 336 2.62 -23.46 -2.68
N GLU A 337 2.24 -24.17 -3.75
CA GLU A 337 1.45 -25.40 -3.68
C GLU A 337 2.17 -26.53 -2.95
N GLU A 338 3.51 -26.56 -2.96
CA GLU A 338 4.29 -27.53 -2.19
C GLU A 338 4.26 -27.22 -0.68
N LEU A 339 4.20 -25.92 -0.32
CA LEU A 339 4.15 -25.46 1.08
C LEU A 339 2.72 -25.53 1.64
N SER A 340 1.75 -25.10 0.86
CA SER A 340 0.35 -25.01 1.24
C SER A 340 -0.55 -25.42 0.07
N PRO A 341 -0.93 -26.71 -0.03
CA PRO A 341 -1.79 -27.18 -1.11
C PRO A 341 -3.12 -26.44 -1.20
N GLY A 342 -3.44 -25.93 -2.39
CA GLY A 342 -4.61 -25.10 -2.67
C GLY A 342 -4.39 -23.61 -2.45
N HIS A 343 -3.17 -23.17 -2.15
CA HIS A 343 -2.84 -21.75 -1.92
C HIS A 343 -3.18 -20.91 -3.15
N CYS A 344 -2.73 -21.30 -4.31
CA CYS A 344 -2.92 -20.53 -5.53
C CYS A 344 -4.39 -20.46 -5.98
N GLU A 345 -5.18 -21.50 -5.72
CA GLU A 345 -6.63 -21.46 -5.95
C GLU A 345 -7.31 -20.51 -4.97
N THR A 346 -6.96 -20.60 -3.68
CA THR A 346 -7.53 -19.76 -2.60
C THR A 346 -7.30 -18.28 -2.85
N PHE A 347 -6.10 -17.91 -3.32
CA PHE A 347 -5.72 -16.51 -3.56
C PHE A 347 -5.84 -16.09 -5.03
N HIS A 348 -6.44 -16.92 -5.89
CA HIS A 348 -6.65 -16.65 -7.32
C HIS A 348 -5.37 -16.29 -8.09
N ALA A 349 -4.20 -16.80 -7.66
CA ALA A 349 -2.89 -16.31 -8.06
C ALA A 349 -2.67 -16.29 -9.59
N THR A 350 -3.22 -17.26 -10.33
CA THR A 350 -3.12 -17.37 -11.78
C THR A 350 -4.42 -17.02 -12.53
N ASP A 351 -5.43 -16.47 -11.81
CA ASP A 351 -6.70 -16.07 -12.40
C ASP A 351 -6.69 -14.57 -12.75
N GLU A 352 -6.20 -14.25 -13.94
CA GLU A 352 -6.18 -12.87 -14.43
C GLU A 352 -7.58 -12.27 -14.53
N ALA A 353 -8.62 -13.06 -14.85
CA ALA A 353 -9.99 -12.56 -14.93
C ALA A 353 -10.55 -12.13 -13.55
N TYR A 354 -10.07 -12.75 -12.47
CA TYR A 354 -10.35 -12.29 -11.12
C TYR A 354 -9.70 -10.92 -10.86
N PHE A 355 -8.41 -10.79 -11.16
CA PHE A 355 -7.66 -9.55 -10.92
C PHE A 355 -8.00 -8.42 -11.91
N ASP A 356 -8.58 -8.70 -13.08
CA ASP A 356 -9.16 -7.68 -13.97
C ASP A 356 -10.31 -6.88 -13.30
N GLN A 357 -10.88 -7.41 -12.21
CA GLN A 357 -11.92 -6.76 -11.42
C GLN A 357 -11.36 -6.02 -10.18
N VAL A 358 -10.04 -6.06 -9.97
CA VAL A 358 -9.37 -5.47 -8.82
C VAL A 358 -8.67 -4.18 -9.23
N TRP A 359 -9.03 -3.09 -8.57
CA TRP A 359 -8.39 -1.79 -8.69
C TRP A 359 -7.28 -1.70 -7.64
N TYR A 360 -6.03 -1.89 -8.06
CA TYR A 360 -4.90 -1.79 -7.13
C TYR A 360 -4.80 -0.40 -6.53
N TRP A 361 -4.57 -0.34 -5.22
CA TRP A 361 -4.33 0.90 -4.52
C TRP A 361 -3.23 1.71 -5.20
N THR A 362 -3.53 2.97 -5.41
CA THR A 362 -2.57 3.96 -5.90
C THR A 362 -2.80 5.28 -5.18
N THR A 363 -1.77 6.09 -5.10
CA THR A 363 -1.85 7.38 -4.39
C THR A 363 -2.72 8.36 -5.18
N PRO A 364 -3.85 8.85 -4.64
CA PRO A 364 -4.62 9.92 -5.26
C PRO A 364 -3.77 11.17 -5.49
N GLN A 365 -3.81 11.69 -6.70
CA GLN A 365 -3.00 12.83 -7.15
C GLN A 365 -3.89 14.01 -7.51
N LYS A 366 -3.32 15.23 -7.40
CA LYS A 366 -4.01 16.45 -7.82
C LYS A 366 -4.28 16.49 -9.33
N GLU A 367 -3.32 16.02 -10.12
CA GLU A 367 -3.45 15.85 -11.55
C GLU A 367 -4.22 14.56 -11.81
N CYS A 368 -5.36 14.66 -12.50
CA CYS A 368 -6.08 13.48 -12.96
C CYS A 368 -5.28 12.83 -14.10
N GLY A 369 -5.34 11.50 -14.23
CA GLY A 369 -4.67 10.77 -15.32
C GLY A 369 -5.35 10.92 -16.69
N ASP A 370 -6.33 11.81 -16.80
CA ASP A 370 -7.08 12.11 -18.01
C ASP A 370 -7.04 13.62 -18.37
N ASP A 371 -7.84 14.04 -19.36
CA ASP A 371 -7.86 15.41 -19.88
C ASP A 371 -8.46 16.45 -18.91
N ARG A 372 -8.90 16.06 -17.70
CA ARG A 372 -9.47 16.98 -16.70
C ARG A 372 -8.42 17.89 -16.06
N GLY A 373 -7.13 17.51 -16.09
CA GLY A 373 -6.03 18.27 -15.47
C GLY A 373 -6.08 18.25 -13.93
N ALA A 374 -5.51 19.26 -13.30
CA ALA A 374 -5.30 19.34 -11.83
C ALA A 374 -6.58 19.68 -11.04
N VAL A 375 -7.64 18.90 -11.22
CA VAL A 375 -8.93 19.05 -10.53
C VAL A 375 -9.28 17.90 -9.59
N CYS A 376 -8.49 16.83 -9.59
CA CYS A 376 -8.68 15.68 -8.71
C CYS A 376 -8.26 15.98 -7.28
N LYS A 377 -8.77 15.22 -6.34
CA LYS A 377 -8.43 15.30 -4.93
C LYS A 377 -7.18 14.51 -4.62
N ASP A 378 -6.19 15.16 -4.01
CA ASP A 378 -4.96 14.49 -3.59
C ASP A 378 -5.12 13.70 -2.28
N PHE A 379 -4.11 12.90 -1.94
CA PHE A 379 -4.13 12.06 -0.75
C PHE A 379 -4.25 12.85 0.55
N GLY A 380 -3.74 14.08 0.60
CA GLY A 380 -3.88 14.97 1.76
C GLY A 380 -5.33 15.40 1.97
N GLU A 381 -6.05 15.71 0.89
CA GLU A 381 -7.48 16.03 0.93
C GLU A 381 -8.30 14.79 1.34
N TRP A 382 -7.92 13.59 0.86
CA TRP A 382 -8.54 12.32 1.27
C TRP A 382 -8.34 12.03 2.76
N THR A 383 -7.12 12.17 3.27
CA THR A 383 -6.81 11.98 4.69
C THR A 383 -7.60 12.92 5.59
N ASN A 384 -7.71 14.20 5.20
CA ASN A 384 -8.50 15.18 5.95
C ASN A 384 -9.99 14.81 6.00
N ALA A 385 -10.55 14.41 4.85
CA ALA A 385 -11.96 14.02 4.76
C ALA A 385 -12.25 12.72 5.54
N TRP A 386 -11.35 11.75 5.47
CA TRP A 386 -11.45 10.51 6.26
C TRP A 386 -11.47 10.79 7.76
N THR A 387 -10.50 11.59 8.24
CA THR A 387 -10.43 12.01 9.64
C THR A 387 -11.71 12.76 10.09
N GLU A 388 -12.28 13.60 9.22
CA GLU A 388 -13.53 14.32 9.53
C GLU A 388 -14.73 13.37 9.69
N ILE A 389 -14.81 12.32 8.85
CA ILE A 389 -15.92 11.36 8.86
C ILE A 389 -15.80 10.39 10.03
N THR A 390 -14.62 9.83 10.26
CA THR A 390 -14.42 8.77 11.26
C THR A 390 -14.12 9.31 12.65
N GLY A 391 -13.66 10.56 12.76
CA GLY A 391 -13.23 11.18 14.02
C GLY A 391 -11.90 10.64 14.56
N SER A 392 -11.10 9.97 13.69
CA SER A 392 -9.83 9.31 14.04
C SER A 392 -8.61 10.15 13.62
#